data_0866687da7551a8622be073cba3f4137
#
_entry.id   0866687da7551a8622be073cba3f4137
#
_cell.length_a   1.000
_cell.length_b   1.000
_cell.length_c   1.000
_cell.angle_alpha   90.00
_cell.angle_beta   90.00
_cell.angle_gamma   90.00
#
_symmetry.space_group_name_H-M   'P 1'
#
loop_
_entity.id
_entity.type
_entity.pdbx_description
1 polymer ?
#
loop_
_entity_poly.entity_id
_entity_poly.type
_entity_poly.pdbx_seq_one_letter_code
_entity_poly.pdbx_strand_id
1 'polypeptide(L)' 'METLQKIKEACETLSVDTEKFYKGNKSAGTRARKSAQELKSLLQQLRAEILEHSKQD' A
#
# COMPACT_ATOMS: atom_id res chain seq x y z
N MET A 1 -2.33 4.14 -14.57
CA MET A 1 -1.99 2.74 -14.29
C MET A 1 -2.68 2.27 -13.02
N GLU A 2 -3.42 1.18 -13.12
CA GLU A 2 -4.27 0.70 -12.02
C GLU A 2 -3.49 0.33 -10.76
N THR A 3 -2.40 -0.43 -10.91
CA THR A 3 -1.60 -0.86 -9.77
C THR A 3 -1.03 0.33 -9.00
N LEU A 4 -0.52 1.32 -9.71
CA LEU A 4 0.02 2.53 -9.08
C LEU A 4 -1.07 3.29 -8.33
N GLN A 5 -2.26 3.37 -8.90
CA GLN A 5 -3.37 4.05 -8.26
C GLN A 5 -3.76 3.35 -6.95
N LYS A 6 -3.80 2.01 -6.95
CA LYS A 6 -4.07 1.25 -5.74
C LYS A 6 -2.99 1.46 -4.67
N ILE A 7 -1.73 1.57 -5.09
CA ILE A 7 -0.62 1.84 -4.18
C ILE A 7 -0.81 3.20 -3.51
N LYS A 8 -1.16 4.22 -4.29
CA LYS A 8 -1.39 5.57 -3.74
C LYS A 8 -2.52 5.57 -2.73
N GLU A 9 -3.61 4.88 -3.03
CA GLU A 9 -4.74 4.79 -2.13
C GLU A 9 -4.38 4.05 -0.84
N ALA A 10 -3.64 2.96 -0.95
CA ALA A 10 -3.20 2.19 0.22
C ALA A 10 -2.25 3.02 1.09
N CYS A 11 -1.35 3.78 0.48
CA CYS A 11 -0.45 4.67 1.21
C CYS A 11 -1.21 5.73 1.99
N GLU A 12 -2.22 6.32 1.38
CA GLU A 12 -3.02 7.34 2.03
C GLU A 12 -3.78 6.77 3.23
N THR A 13 -4.42 5.62 3.05
CA THR A 13 -5.13 4.95 4.13
C THR A 13 -4.17 4.59 5.27
N LEU A 14 -3.00 4.05 4.92
CA LEU A 14 -1.98 3.69 5.90
C LEU A 14 -1.54 4.91 6.70
N SER A 15 -1.29 6.02 6.03
CA SER A 15 -0.85 7.26 6.67
C SER A 15 -1.88 7.76 7.68
N VAL A 16 -3.14 7.82 7.28
CA VAL A 16 -4.23 8.28 8.14
C VAL A 16 -4.39 7.38 9.36
N ASP A 17 -4.44 6.07 9.16
CA ASP A 17 -4.65 5.14 10.26
C ASP A 17 -3.44 5.07 11.20
N THR A 18 -2.24 5.21 10.68
CA THR A 18 -1.03 5.24 11.51
C THR A 18 -1.06 6.44 12.45
N GLU A 19 -1.43 7.62 11.93
CA GLU A 19 -1.54 8.81 12.76
C GLU A 19 -2.60 8.65 13.85
N LYS A 20 -3.75 8.09 13.50
CA LYS A 20 -4.82 7.83 14.46
C LYS A 20 -4.38 6.86 15.55
N PHE A 21 -3.61 5.83 15.15
CA PHE A 21 -3.09 4.86 16.12
C PHE A 21 -2.20 5.55 17.16
N TYR A 22 -1.27 6.39 16.72
CA TYR A 22 -0.36 7.07 17.64
C TYR A 22 -1.07 8.12 18.51
N LYS A 23 -2.28 8.52 18.12
CA LYS A 23 -3.12 9.39 18.94
C LYS A 23 -4.01 8.62 19.91
N GLY A 24 -3.91 7.30 19.93
CA GLY A 24 -4.61 6.47 20.89
C GLY A 24 -5.72 5.59 20.34
N ASN A 25 -5.95 5.60 19.03
CA ASN A 25 -7.00 4.77 18.43
C ASN A 25 -6.44 3.38 18.09
N LYS A 26 -6.75 2.39 18.94
CA LYS A 26 -6.23 1.04 18.78
C LYS A 26 -6.73 0.34 17.53
N SER A 27 -7.99 0.58 17.16
CA SER A 27 -8.56 0.00 15.95
C SER A 27 -7.83 0.46 14.70
N ALA A 28 -7.34 1.69 14.71
CA ALA A 28 -6.57 2.22 13.60
C ALA A 28 -5.26 1.47 13.41
N GLY A 29 -4.65 0.97 14.49
CA GLY A 29 -3.45 0.15 14.41
C GLY A 29 -3.67 -1.13 13.63
N THR A 30 -4.80 -1.80 13.88
CA THR A 30 -5.16 -3.02 13.16
C THR A 30 -5.36 -2.72 11.67
N ARG A 31 -6.06 -1.63 11.35
CA ARG A 31 -6.26 -1.22 9.97
C ARG A 31 -4.94 -0.86 9.28
N ALA A 32 -4.06 -0.16 9.99
CA ALA A 32 -2.75 0.21 9.46
C ALA A 32 -1.91 -1.02 9.10
N ARG A 33 -1.93 -2.03 9.96
CA ARG A 33 -1.20 -3.28 9.69
C ARG A 33 -1.75 -3.98 8.46
N LYS A 34 -3.07 -4.00 8.30
CA LYS A 34 -3.72 -4.60 7.15
C LYS A 34 -3.34 -3.86 5.86
N SER A 35 -3.39 -2.53 5.91
CA SER A 35 -2.99 -1.70 4.77
C SER A 35 -1.54 -1.91 4.39
N ALA A 36 -0.66 -2.07 5.38
CA ALA A 36 0.76 -2.31 5.13
C ALA A 36 0.97 -3.65 4.42
N GLN A 37 0.23 -4.69 4.81
CA GLN A 37 0.30 -5.99 4.13
C GLN A 37 -0.17 -5.88 2.69
N GLU A 38 -1.27 -5.20 2.47
CA GLU A 38 -1.80 -4.98 1.14
C GLU A 38 -0.83 -4.19 0.28
N LEU A 39 -0.22 -3.15 0.84
CA LEU A 39 0.76 -2.35 0.14
C LEU A 39 1.97 -3.16 -0.27
N LYS A 40 2.43 -4.06 0.59
CA LYS A 40 3.55 -4.95 0.28
C LYS A 40 3.26 -5.79 -0.97
N SER A 41 2.06 -6.37 -1.03
CA SER A 41 1.65 -7.17 -2.19
C SER A 41 1.56 -6.32 -3.46
N LEU A 42 1.01 -5.11 -3.34
CA LEU A 42 0.90 -4.20 -4.48
C LEU A 42 2.26 -3.77 -5.01
N LEU A 43 3.21 -3.55 -4.12
CA LEU A 43 4.56 -3.16 -4.53
C LEU A 43 5.26 -4.29 -5.27
N GLN A 44 5.07 -5.54 -4.83
CA GLN A 44 5.61 -6.69 -5.54
C GLN A 44 4.97 -6.84 -6.93
N GLN A 45 3.66 -6.62 -7.00
CA GLN A 45 2.95 -6.66 -8.27
C GLN A 45 3.47 -5.58 -9.23
N LEU A 46 3.68 -4.37 -8.71
CA LEU A 46 4.22 -3.28 -9.52
C LEU A 46 5.60 -3.63 -10.06
N ARG A 47 6.45 -4.19 -9.22
CA ARG A 47 7.79 -4.61 -9.62
C ARG A 47 7.74 -5.62 -10.77
N ALA A 48 6.85 -6.60 -10.66
CA ALA A 48 6.67 -7.61 -11.69
C ALA A 48 6.19 -6.99 -13.01
N GLU A 49 5.25 -6.04 -12.91
CA GLU A 49 4.73 -5.35 -14.10
C GLU A 49 5.80 -4.54 -14.80
N ILE A 50 6.64 -3.85 -14.03
CA ILE A 50 7.75 -3.07 -14.57
C ILE A 50 8.75 -3.97 -15.30
N LEU A 51 9.11 -5.10 -14.67
CA LEU A 51 10.03 -6.06 -15.28
C LEU A 51 9.46 -6.62 -16.58
N GLU A 52 8.17 -6.95 -16.59
CA GLU A 52 7.53 -7.47 -17.78
C GLU A 52 7.52 -6.45 -18.91
N HIS A 53 7.23 -5.21 -18.58
CA HIS A 53 7.23 -4.13 -19.57
C HIS A 53 8.64 -3.92 -20.15
N SER A 54 9.66 -3.97 -19.31
CA SER A 54 11.04 -3.81 -19.75
C SER A 54 11.48 -4.90 -20.73
N LYS A 55 10.97 -6.11 -20.56
CA LYS A 55 11.29 -7.23 -21.46
C LYS A 55 10.71 -7.05 -22.85
N GLN A 56 9.70 -6.24 -22.99
CA GLN A 56 9.03 -6.01 -24.27
C GLN A 56 9.75 -4.98 -25.13
N ASP A 57 10.65 -4.25 -24.54
CA ASP A 57 11.47 -3.28 -25.24
C ASP A 57 12.68 -3.94 -25.89
#